data_af46ee4b87d203a3565a4c6338bcc802
#
_entry.id   af46ee4b87d203a3565a4c6338bcc802
#
_cell.length_a   1.000
_cell.length_b   1.000
_cell.length_c   1.000
_cell.angle_alpha   90.00
_cell.angle_beta   90.00
_cell.angle_gamma   90.00
#
_symmetry.space_group_name_H-M   'P 1'
#
loop_
_entity.id
_entity.type
_entity.pdbx_description
1 polymer ?
#
loop_
_entity_poly.entity_id
_entity_poly.type
_entity_poly.pdbx_seq_one_letter_code
_entity_poly.pdbx_strand_id
1 'polypeptide(L)'
;MTENKEKNNYCELSVIELCSGIGAQMKGIDNTHLFNANMIATADLDKEVVVSYAAMHCGLTNEMIENYEDYPSKEEMVRQLTDKRLGYDFKKDVPYDWEKLSRKKNKTKGIEKYWLADHISHNLGDMMQIESLPYSDLLTYSTPCTDLPINI
;
A
#
# COMPACT_ATOMS: atom_id res chain seq x y z
N MET A 1 21.12 -34.68 20.74
CA MET A 1 21.60 -33.61 19.86
C MET A 1 20.58 -32.49 19.97
N THR A 2 20.90 -31.48 20.79
CA THR A 2 20.05 -30.32 21.01
C THR A 2 20.36 -29.33 19.88
N GLU A 3 19.40 -29.14 18.97
CA GLU A 3 19.47 -28.05 17.98
C GLU A 3 19.50 -26.72 18.72
N ASN A 4 20.69 -26.09 18.75
CA ASN A 4 20.82 -24.69 19.08
C ASN A 4 20.11 -23.89 17.97
N LYS A 5 18.87 -23.50 18.18
CA LYS A 5 18.26 -22.40 17.45
C LYS A 5 19.04 -21.14 17.85
N GLU A 6 19.99 -20.73 17.02
CA GLU A 6 20.53 -19.39 17.09
C GLU A 6 19.34 -18.43 17.03
N LYS A 7 19.08 -17.73 18.15
CA LYS A 7 18.17 -16.58 18.14
C LYS A 7 18.89 -15.51 17.33
N ASN A 8 18.50 -15.40 16.07
CA ASN A 8 18.86 -14.21 15.28
C ASN A 8 18.26 -13.01 16.02
N ASN A 9 19.10 -12.25 16.72
CA ASN A 9 18.72 -10.98 17.33
C ASN A 9 18.61 -9.91 16.24
N TYR A 10 17.60 -10.03 15.36
CA TYR A 10 17.26 -8.93 14.47
C TYR A 10 16.74 -7.76 15.30
N CYS A 11 17.18 -6.55 14.95
CA CYS A 11 16.58 -5.35 15.48
C CYS A 11 15.19 -5.16 14.84
N GLU A 12 14.16 -5.07 15.67
CA GLU A 12 12.81 -4.72 15.20
C GLU A 12 12.83 -3.27 14.71
N LEU A 13 12.26 -3.02 13.54
CA LEU A 13 12.24 -1.72 12.91
C LEU A 13 10.83 -1.43 12.40
N SER A 14 10.16 -0.43 12.98
CA SER A 14 8.90 0.09 12.44
C SER A 14 9.19 1.05 11.28
N VAL A 15 8.55 0.82 10.13
CA VAL A 15 8.85 1.53 8.88
C VAL A 15 7.61 2.19 8.32
N ILE A 16 7.75 3.43 7.85
CA ILE A 16 6.77 4.10 6.98
C ILE A 16 7.44 4.33 5.63
N GLU A 17 6.72 4.03 4.55
CA GLU A 17 7.23 4.19 3.18
C GLU A 17 6.30 5.11 2.38
N LEU A 18 6.75 6.35 2.13
CA LEU A 18 6.01 7.33 1.32
C LEU A 18 6.42 7.24 -0.15
N CYS A 19 5.45 7.40 -1.05
CA CYS A 19 5.63 7.10 -2.47
C CYS A 19 6.21 5.70 -2.64
N SER A 20 5.56 4.73 -1.98
CA SER A 20 6.11 3.38 -1.76
C SER A 20 6.40 2.63 -3.07
N GLY A 21 5.73 3.01 -4.15
CA GLY A 21 5.85 2.28 -5.40
C GLY A 21 5.55 0.79 -5.18
N ILE A 22 6.36 -0.06 -5.74
CA ILE A 22 6.25 -1.52 -5.55
C ILE A 22 7.03 -2.04 -4.34
N GLY A 23 7.50 -1.15 -3.44
CA GLY A 23 8.20 -1.54 -2.21
C GLY A 23 9.69 -1.88 -2.39
N ALA A 24 10.38 -1.22 -3.30
CA ALA A 24 11.80 -1.45 -3.53
C ALA A 24 12.66 -1.12 -2.30
N GLN A 25 12.28 -0.11 -1.53
CA GLN A 25 12.96 0.29 -0.31
C GLN A 25 12.79 -0.76 0.79
N MET A 26 11.55 -1.23 0.99
CA MET A 26 11.26 -2.32 1.92
C MET A 26 12.06 -3.58 1.55
N LYS A 27 12.08 -3.94 0.27
CA LYS A 27 12.89 -5.07 -0.20
C LYS A 27 14.39 -4.86 0.02
N GLY A 28 14.87 -3.63 -0.10
CA GLY A 28 16.25 -3.26 0.23
C GLY A 28 16.58 -3.53 1.71
N ILE A 29 15.69 -3.13 2.62
CA ILE A 29 15.85 -3.37 4.07
C ILE A 29 15.86 -4.87 4.36
N ASP A 30 14.91 -5.64 3.84
CA ASP A 30 14.84 -7.10 4.00
C ASP A 30 16.11 -7.80 3.54
N ASN A 31 16.66 -7.38 2.41
CA ASN A 31 17.87 -7.97 1.85
C ASN A 31 19.14 -7.72 2.69
N THR A 32 19.11 -6.78 3.63
CA THR A 32 20.25 -6.58 4.55
C THR A 32 20.39 -7.72 5.55
N HIS A 33 19.28 -8.40 5.86
CA HIS A 33 19.20 -9.41 6.93
C HIS A 33 19.67 -8.91 8.31
N LEU A 34 19.63 -7.59 8.52
CA LEU A 34 20.03 -6.96 9.77
C LEU A 34 18.82 -6.59 10.65
N PHE A 35 17.68 -6.41 10.02
CA PHE A 35 16.47 -5.92 10.64
C PHE A 35 15.29 -6.85 10.40
N ASN A 36 14.37 -6.89 11.35
CA ASN A 36 13.02 -7.40 11.17
C ASN A 36 12.10 -6.19 10.97
N ALA A 37 11.89 -5.81 9.72
CA ALA A 37 11.14 -4.62 9.39
C ALA A 37 9.63 -4.89 9.44
N ASN A 38 8.91 -4.07 10.21
CA ASN A 38 7.47 -4.06 10.29
C ASN A 38 6.92 -2.81 9.62
N MET A 39 6.30 -2.97 8.46
CA MET A 39 5.65 -1.87 7.75
C MET A 39 4.37 -1.47 8.48
N ILE A 40 4.34 -0.25 9.00
CA ILE A 40 3.20 0.28 9.74
C ILE A 40 2.30 1.20 8.91
N ALA A 41 2.84 1.79 7.84
CA ALA A 41 2.06 2.54 6.86
C ALA A 41 2.82 2.71 5.54
N THR A 42 2.07 2.78 4.45
CA THR A 42 2.56 3.16 3.12
C THR A 42 1.80 4.39 2.63
N ALA A 43 2.28 5.05 1.60
CA ALA A 43 1.50 6.05 0.88
C ALA A 43 1.82 5.99 -0.61
N ASP A 44 0.82 5.71 -1.41
CA ASP A 44 0.88 5.77 -2.87
C ASP A 44 -0.52 6.06 -3.43
N LEU A 45 -0.55 6.72 -4.58
CA LEU A 45 -1.78 7.12 -5.26
C LEU A 45 -2.16 6.20 -6.42
N ASP A 46 -1.20 5.49 -6.98
CA ASP A 46 -1.48 4.60 -8.11
C ASP A 46 -2.11 3.30 -7.60
N LYS A 47 -3.39 3.11 -7.93
CA LYS A 47 -4.16 1.94 -7.49
C LYS A 47 -3.57 0.59 -7.93
N GLU A 48 -2.90 0.53 -9.09
CA GLU A 48 -2.26 -0.71 -9.56
C GLU A 48 -0.93 -0.94 -8.83
N VAL A 49 -0.23 0.12 -8.49
CA VAL A 49 0.97 0.08 -7.66
C VAL A 49 0.65 -0.41 -6.26
N VAL A 50 -0.41 0.11 -5.62
CA VAL A 50 -0.85 -0.36 -4.30
C VAL A 50 -1.22 -1.84 -4.33
N VAL A 51 -1.92 -2.32 -5.36
CA VAL A 51 -2.20 -3.75 -5.54
C VAL A 51 -0.91 -4.57 -5.69
N SER A 52 0.05 -4.07 -6.46
CA SER A 52 1.33 -4.76 -6.67
C SER A 52 2.14 -4.83 -5.37
N TYR A 53 2.19 -3.72 -4.61
CA TYR A 53 2.80 -3.66 -3.29
C TYR A 53 2.18 -4.70 -2.35
N ALA A 54 0.85 -4.70 -2.23
CA ALA A 54 0.14 -5.62 -1.37
C ALA A 54 0.38 -7.09 -1.75
N ALA A 55 0.48 -7.39 -3.06
CA ALA A 55 0.80 -8.74 -3.53
C ALA A 55 2.24 -9.17 -3.18
N MET A 56 3.20 -8.25 -3.27
CA MET A 56 4.62 -8.56 -3.05
C MET A 56 4.99 -8.60 -1.57
N HIS A 57 4.37 -7.76 -0.73
CA HIS A 57 4.81 -7.54 0.65
C HIS A 57 3.77 -7.91 1.71
N CYS A 58 2.46 -7.92 1.36
CA CYS A 58 1.38 -8.19 2.29
C CYS A 58 0.63 -9.50 2.02
N GLY A 59 1.08 -10.31 1.03
CA GLY A 59 0.49 -11.61 0.74
C GLY A 59 -0.86 -11.56 0.03
N LEU A 60 -1.22 -10.46 -0.64
CA LEU A 60 -2.47 -10.35 -1.39
C LEU A 60 -2.52 -11.38 -2.50
N THR A 61 -3.54 -12.25 -2.47
CA THR A 61 -3.82 -13.23 -3.50
C THR A 61 -5.27 -13.15 -3.95
N ASN A 62 -5.59 -13.73 -5.12
CA ASN A 62 -6.98 -13.84 -5.56
C ASN A 62 -7.84 -14.63 -4.58
N GLU A 63 -7.29 -15.68 -3.99
CA GLU A 63 -7.96 -16.49 -2.98
C GLU A 63 -8.29 -15.65 -1.72
N MET A 64 -7.35 -14.84 -1.26
CA MET A 64 -7.58 -13.92 -0.15
C MET A 64 -8.70 -12.92 -0.49
N ILE A 65 -8.69 -12.34 -1.69
CA ILE A 65 -9.74 -11.40 -2.12
C ILE A 65 -11.11 -12.08 -2.15
N GLU A 66 -11.21 -13.31 -2.64
CA GLU A 66 -12.49 -14.03 -2.73
C GLU A 66 -13.04 -14.41 -1.36
N ASN A 67 -12.19 -14.85 -0.44
CA ASN A 67 -12.55 -15.42 0.86
C ASN A 67 -12.57 -14.40 2.01
N TYR A 68 -12.13 -13.16 1.78
CA TYR A 68 -12.19 -12.12 2.82
C TYR A 68 -13.65 -11.82 3.20
N GLU A 69 -13.96 -11.86 4.50
CA GLU A 69 -15.33 -11.75 5.00
C GLU A 69 -15.68 -10.35 5.52
N ASP A 70 -14.66 -9.59 5.97
CA ASP A 70 -14.88 -8.31 6.64
C ASP A 70 -14.89 -7.10 5.69
N TYR A 71 -15.34 -7.29 4.45
CA TYR A 71 -15.52 -6.15 3.55
C TYR A 71 -16.58 -5.19 4.07
N PRO A 72 -16.31 -3.86 4.10
CA PRO A 72 -17.37 -2.89 4.30
C PRO A 72 -18.36 -2.88 3.13
N SER A 73 -19.42 -2.08 3.23
CA SER A 73 -20.32 -1.92 2.10
C SER A 73 -19.59 -1.34 0.88
N LYS A 74 -20.12 -1.58 -0.31
CA LYS A 74 -19.52 -1.05 -1.55
C LYS A 74 -19.48 0.47 -1.57
N GLU A 75 -20.49 1.11 -1.03
CA GLU A 75 -20.57 2.56 -0.86
C GLU A 75 -19.45 3.08 0.06
N GLU A 76 -19.20 2.36 1.14
CA GLU A 76 -18.12 2.69 2.07
C GLU A 76 -16.74 2.50 1.45
N MET A 77 -16.51 1.43 0.68
CA MET A 77 -15.27 1.24 -0.07
C MET A 77 -15.05 2.38 -1.07
N VAL A 78 -16.09 2.78 -1.82
CA VAL A 78 -16.02 3.90 -2.76
C VAL A 78 -15.61 5.17 -2.03
N ARG A 79 -16.25 5.47 -0.90
CA ARG A 79 -15.96 6.65 -0.08
C ARG A 79 -14.49 6.64 0.37
N GLN A 80 -14.03 5.54 1.00
CA GLN A 80 -12.68 5.44 1.55
C GLN A 80 -11.59 5.61 0.48
N LEU A 81 -11.74 4.94 -0.67
CA LEU A 81 -10.76 5.05 -1.76
C LEU A 81 -10.77 6.43 -2.42
N THR A 82 -11.95 7.08 -2.48
CA THR A 82 -12.08 8.45 -3.00
C THR A 82 -11.45 9.46 -2.05
N ASP A 83 -11.73 9.35 -0.75
CA ASP A 83 -11.18 10.24 0.29
C ASP A 83 -9.64 10.21 0.32
N LYS A 84 -9.04 9.04 0.09
CA LYS A 84 -7.59 8.86 -0.06
C LYS A 84 -7.04 9.29 -1.42
N ARG A 85 -7.90 9.73 -2.34
CA ARG A 85 -7.57 10.07 -3.72
C ARG A 85 -6.88 8.96 -4.50
N LEU A 86 -7.08 7.69 -4.12
CA LEU A 86 -6.47 6.57 -4.80
C LEU A 86 -6.93 6.51 -6.27
N GLY A 87 -5.98 6.41 -7.21
CA GLY A 87 -6.24 6.43 -8.65
C GLY A 87 -6.62 7.79 -9.23
N TYR A 88 -6.41 8.91 -8.50
CA TYR A 88 -6.73 10.25 -8.98
C TYR A 88 -5.95 10.61 -10.25
N ASP A 89 -6.63 11.14 -11.26
CA ASP A 89 -6.02 11.63 -12.49
C ASP A 89 -5.72 13.14 -12.38
N PHE A 90 -4.51 13.47 -11.97
CA PHE A 90 -4.07 14.87 -11.81
C PHE A 90 -4.03 15.66 -13.13
N LYS A 91 -3.92 14.99 -14.27
CA LYS A 91 -3.91 15.68 -15.58
C LYS A 91 -5.29 16.16 -15.97
N LYS A 92 -6.31 15.39 -15.58
CA LYS A 92 -7.71 15.74 -15.86
C LYS A 92 -8.40 16.38 -14.67
N ASP A 93 -7.73 16.39 -13.51
CA ASP A 93 -8.27 16.88 -12.23
C ASP A 93 -9.59 16.19 -11.84
N VAL A 94 -9.59 14.85 -11.95
CA VAL A 94 -10.78 14.03 -11.63
C VAL A 94 -10.42 12.81 -10.78
N PRO A 95 -11.30 12.43 -9.83
CA PRO A 95 -11.16 11.18 -9.09
C PRO A 95 -11.38 9.98 -10.01
N TYR A 96 -10.85 8.83 -9.61
CA TYR A 96 -11.13 7.58 -10.28
C TYR A 96 -12.59 7.17 -10.07
N ASP A 97 -13.22 6.63 -11.12
CA ASP A 97 -14.62 6.17 -11.08
C ASP A 97 -14.72 4.80 -10.37
N TRP A 98 -14.70 4.84 -9.03
CA TRP A 98 -14.87 3.66 -8.19
C TRP A 98 -16.26 3.06 -8.26
N GLU A 99 -17.31 3.87 -8.57
CA GLU A 99 -18.68 3.42 -8.74
C GLU A 99 -18.81 2.38 -9.85
N LYS A 100 -18.07 2.56 -10.94
CA LYS A 100 -18.03 1.58 -12.03
C LYS A 100 -17.49 0.23 -11.59
N LEU A 101 -16.45 0.23 -10.72
CA LEU A 101 -15.87 -1.02 -10.21
C LEU A 101 -16.75 -1.65 -9.13
N SER A 102 -17.45 -0.87 -8.31
CA SER A 102 -18.34 -1.38 -7.26
C SER A 102 -19.50 -2.23 -7.82
N ARG A 103 -19.90 -1.99 -9.08
CA ARG A 103 -20.98 -2.76 -9.75
C ARG A 103 -20.53 -4.14 -10.23
N LYS A 104 -19.24 -4.44 -10.23
CA LYS A 104 -18.73 -5.76 -10.62
C LYS A 104 -19.07 -6.79 -9.55
N LYS A 105 -19.50 -7.99 -10.00
CA LYS A 105 -19.81 -9.12 -9.11
C LYS A 105 -18.55 -9.91 -8.71
N ASN A 106 -17.55 -9.93 -9.59
CA ASN A 106 -16.31 -10.65 -9.33
C ASN A 106 -15.39 -9.79 -8.48
N LYS A 107 -15.13 -10.20 -7.25
CA LYS A 107 -14.31 -9.48 -6.27
C LYS A 107 -12.89 -9.21 -6.78
N THR A 108 -12.25 -10.17 -7.47
CA THR A 108 -10.87 -10.03 -8.00
C THR A 108 -10.77 -9.04 -9.16
N LYS A 109 -11.89 -8.64 -9.75
CA LYS A 109 -12.00 -7.63 -10.82
C LYS A 109 -12.80 -6.40 -10.40
N GLY A 110 -13.31 -6.40 -9.18
CA GLY A 110 -14.14 -5.36 -8.55
C GLY A 110 -13.35 -4.40 -7.68
N ILE A 111 -14.08 -3.57 -6.97
CA ILE A 111 -13.54 -2.61 -6.02
C ILE A 111 -12.87 -3.32 -4.82
N GLU A 112 -13.31 -4.52 -4.48
CA GLU A 112 -12.84 -5.31 -3.36
C GLU A 112 -11.31 -5.57 -3.45
N LYS A 113 -10.79 -5.82 -4.66
CA LYS A 113 -9.35 -5.99 -4.88
C LYS A 113 -8.55 -4.76 -4.44
N TYR A 114 -8.99 -3.58 -4.83
CA TYR A 114 -8.28 -2.33 -4.54
C TYR A 114 -8.44 -1.92 -3.09
N TRP A 115 -9.64 -2.08 -2.55
CA TRP A 115 -9.89 -1.79 -1.15
C TRP A 115 -9.07 -2.71 -0.23
N LEU A 116 -9.04 -4.01 -0.51
CA LEU A 116 -8.26 -4.95 0.32
C LEU A 116 -6.76 -4.67 0.22
N ALA A 117 -6.26 -4.38 -0.99
CA ALA A 117 -4.86 -3.99 -1.18
C ALA A 117 -4.50 -2.74 -0.36
N ASP A 118 -5.32 -1.69 -0.43
CA ASP A 118 -5.16 -0.47 0.34
C ASP A 118 -5.20 -0.73 1.85
N HIS A 119 -6.13 -1.58 2.29
CA HIS A 119 -6.34 -1.91 3.69
C HIS A 119 -5.15 -2.67 4.30
N ILE A 120 -4.71 -3.77 3.66
CA ILE A 120 -3.62 -4.62 4.21
C ILE A 120 -2.23 -4.01 4.08
N SER A 121 -2.04 -3.08 3.13
CA SER A 121 -0.79 -2.32 3.02
C SER A 121 -0.77 -1.08 3.91
N HIS A 122 -1.82 -0.84 4.67
CA HIS A 122 -2.00 0.37 5.50
C HIS A 122 -1.74 1.64 4.68
N ASN A 123 -2.20 1.66 3.43
CA ASN A 123 -1.96 2.78 2.53
C ASN A 123 -2.71 4.03 3.00
N LEU A 124 -1.98 5.14 3.13
CA LEU A 124 -2.51 6.44 3.54
C LEU A 124 -3.06 7.26 2.36
N GLY A 125 -2.81 6.83 1.11
CA GLY A 125 -3.26 7.52 -0.09
C GLY A 125 -2.38 8.70 -0.47
N ASP A 126 -3.02 9.85 -0.75
CA ASP A 126 -2.33 11.07 -1.17
C ASP A 126 -1.44 11.65 -0.07
N MET A 127 -0.13 11.54 -0.27
CA MET A 127 0.88 12.08 0.64
C MET A 127 0.65 13.56 0.96
N MET A 128 0.09 14.35 0.03
CA MET A 128 -0.18 15.78 0.22
C MET A 128 -1.35 16.07 1.16
N GLN A 129 -2.14 15.04 1.50
CA GLN A 129 -3.28 15.14 2.42
C GLN A 129 -2.97 14.57 3.82
N ILE A 130 -1.77 14.03 4.01
CA ILE A 130 -1.37 13.46 5.30
C ILE A 130 -1.04 14.59 6.27
N GLU A 131 -1.88 14.78 7.27
CA GLU A 131 -1.66 15.81 8.31
C GLU A 131 -0.64 15.37 9.37
N SER A 132 -0.60 14.07 9.68
CA SER A 132 0.32 13.51 10.66
C SER A 132 0.65 12.06 10.32
N LEU A 133 1.87 11.64 10.64
CA LEU A 133 2.29 10.26 10.54
C LEU A 133 2.36 9.62 11.93
N PRO A 134 2.09 8.31 12.06
CA PRO A 134 2.38 7.60 13.30
C PRO A 134 3.88 7.62 13.59
N TYR A 135 4.25 7.39 14.85
CA TYR A 135 5.67 7.23 15.17
C TYR A 135 6.24 6.02 14.45
N SER A 136 7.44 6.15 13.88
CA SER A 136 8.20 5.08 13.25
C SER A 136 9.68 5.24 13.51
N ASP A 137 10.42 4.13 13.52
CA ASP A 137 11.87 4.14 13.65
C ASP A 137 12.55 4.58 12.35
N LEU A 138 11.91 4.29 11.21
CA LEU A 138 12.42 4.65 9.89
C LEU A 138 11.29 5.19 9.01
N LEU A 139 11.53 6.34 8.44
CA LEU A 139 10.72 6.93 7.37
C LEU A 139 11.53 6.91 6.08
N THR A 140 11.02 6.23 5.06
CA THR A 140 11.59 6.25 3.72
C THR A 140 10.65 6.98 2.76
N TYR A 141 11.21 7.59 1.73
CA TYR A 141 10.41 8.17 0.66
C TYR A 141 11.19 8.16 -0.66
N SER A 142 10.46 8.10 -1.77
CA SER A 142 10.99 8.38 -3.11
C SER A 142 10.18 9.53 -3.72
N THR A 143 10.85 10.41 -4.46
CA THR A 143 10.13 11.43 -5.24
C THR A 143 9.48 10.75 -6.45
N PRO A 144 8.19 11.05 -6.75
CA PRO A 144 7.58 10.57 -7.97
C PRO A 144 8.39 11.05 -9.18
N CYS A 145 8.86 10.12 -10.02
CA CYS A 145 9.69 10.46 -11.18
C CYS A 145 8.91 11.16 -12.31
N THR A 146 7.59 11.29 -12.18
CA THR A 146 6.72 11.62 -13.31
C THR A 146 6.47 13.10 -13.55
N ASP A 147 6.79 14.01 -12.60
CA ASP A 147 6.40 15.41 -12.73
C ASP A 147 7.39 16.43 -12.17
N LEU A 148 8.68 16.13 -12.14
CA LEU A 148 9.67 17.19 -12.04
C LEU A 148 9.79 17.86 -13.42
N PRO A 149 9.31 19.10 -13.63
CA PRO A 149 9.62 19.83 -14.84
C PRO A 149 11.13 20.05 -14.82
N ILE A 150 11.84 19.25 -15.62
CA ILE A 150 13.24 19.53 -15.91
C ILE A 150 13.22 20.75 -16.81
N ASN A 151 13.20 21.93 -16.23
CA ASN A 151 13.52 23.17 -16.94
C ASN A 151 15.05 23.15 -17.15
N ILE A 152 15.46 22.59 -18.28
CA ILE A 152 16.80 22.74 -18.83
C ILE A 152 16.80 23.94 -19.74
#